data_5f8c2abcfa816abd8735b3f96f5b4275
#
_entry.id   5f8c2abcfa816abd8735b3f96f5b4275
#
_cell.length_a   1.000
_cell.length_b   1.000
_cell.length_c   1.000
_cell.angle_alpha   90.00
_cell.angle_beta   90.00
_cell.angle_gamma   90.00
#
_symmetry.space_group_name_H-M   'P 1'
#
loop_
_entity.id
_entity.type
_entity.pdbx_description
1 polymer ?
#
loop_
_entity_poly.entity_id
_entity_poly.type
_entity_poly.pdbx_seq_one_letter_code
_entity_poly.pdbx_strand_id
1 'polypeptide(L)'
;MKADTRLMKQLNISTLRRVLSGEGKATKPQLSRLTGLSVVTVNALITEMLEQGEVQELGMVPSGGGRPSMQYGYCYGYRTMVIIYGHQLEGRNYIHTLVVDLKGQKLWERQGYMEEIGAESFDGCLDEVFAGFGNIGLIAFGLPGEAIDDVVTINDFSGLEGLDFLPRIREKYGVPVLFENDINAMAYGYYRKHCGMDVTSLVGIYFPRSFLPGAGLILDGSIYYGNSHFAGEMGDVYVPVPWEELDYYEESQVLCQLEALLATFACIVAPSRFVLYGDFLTDGMAERLEQYVCRRLSGKFRVQVEVS
;
A
#
# COMPACT_ATOMS: atom_id res chain seq x y z
N MET A 1 34.09 -11.91 4.45
CA MET A 1 33.46 -12.98 5.29
C MET A 1 32.50 -12.46 6.36
N LYS A 2 32.83 -11.44 7.19
CA LYS A 2 31.91 -10.94 8.24
C LYS A 2 30.63 -10.27 7.70
N ALA A 3 30.67 -9.57 6.58
CA ALA A 3 29.50 -8.93 5.96
C ALA A 3 28.50 -9.97 5.44
N ASP A 4 28.97 -11.07 4.90
CA ASP A 4 28.16 -12.17 4.35
C ASP A 4 27.35 -12.88 5.47
N THR A 5 27.97 -13.17 6.61
CA THR A 5 27.30 -13.83 7.74
C THR A 5 26.18 -12.96 8.35
N ARG A 6 26.37 -11.63 8.41
CA ARG A 6 25.36 -10.69 8.90
C ARG A 6 24.18 -10.60 7.95
N LEU A 7 24.45 -10.49 6.66
CA LEU A 7 23.42 -10.45 5.63
C LEU A 7 22.61 -11.75 5.60
N MET A 8 23.30 -12.92 5.67
CA MET A 8 22.62 -14.21 5.75
C MET A 8 21.72 -14.32 6.98
N LYS A 9 22.17 -13.83 8.14
CA LYS A 9 21.33 -13.80 9.35
C LYS A 9 20.08 -12.93 9.15
N GLN A 10 20.23 -11.75 8.54
CA GLN A 10 19.11 -10.85 8.26
C GLN A 10 18.11 -11.47 7.29
N LEU A 11 18.56 -12.15 6.24
CA LEU A 11 17.69 -12.88 5.31
C LEU A 11 16.95 -14.02 6.01
N ASN A 12 17.64 -14.79 6.85
CA ASN A 12 17.05 -15.90 7.57
C ASN A 12 15.96 -15.42 8.55
N ILE A 13 16.22 -14.34 9.32
CA ILE A 13 15.23 -13.79 10.25
C ILE A 13 14.04 -13.20 9.51
N SER A 14 14.26 -12.52 8.36
CA SER A 14 13.19 -11.99 7.52
C SER A 14 12.31 -13.11 6.94
N THR A 15 12.93 -14.22 6.52
CA THR A 15 12.21 -15.40 6.03
C THR A 15 11.38 -16.04 7.15
N LEU A 16 11.96 -16.21 8.34
CA LEU A 16 11.26 -16.76 9.50
C LEU A 16 10.10 -15.87 9.95
N ARG A 17 10.33 -14.56 10.00
CA ARG A 17 9.32 -13.54 10.32
C ARG A 17 8.15 -13.60 9.37
N ARG A 18 8.40 -13.61 8.07
CA ARG A 18 7.37 -13.68 7.02
C ARG A 18 6.50 -14.94 7.17
N VAL A 19 7.12 -16.09 7.40
CA VAL A 19 6.39 -17.35 7.57
C VAL A 19 5.59 -17.34 8.87
N LEU A 20 6.20 -16.96 9.99
CA LEU A 20 5.52 -17.00 11.28
C LEU A 20 4.41 -15.96 11.40
N SER A 21 4.58 -14.77 10.81
CA SER A 21 3.52 -13.76 10.78
C SER A 21 2.37 -14.16 9.86
N GLY A 22 2.64 -14.86 8.75
CA GLY A 22 1.61 -15.39 7.85
C GLY A 22 0.81 -16.53 8.49
N GLU A 23 1.46 -17.45 9.18
CA GLU A 23 0.82 -18.60 9.88
C GLU A 23 0.16 -18.18 11.20
N GLY A 24 0.59 -17.07 11.79
CA GLY A 24 0.21 -16.59 13.12
C GLY A 24 0.84 -17.38 14.27
N LYS A 25 0.98 -18.70 14.13
CA LYS A 25 1.59 -19.60 15.12
C LYS A 25 2.17 -20.86 14.49
N ALA A 26 3.30 -21.33 15.00
CA ALA A 26 3.95 -22.56 14.54
C ALA A 26 4.89 -23.15 15.57
N THR A 27 5.24 -24.44 15.44
CA THR A 27 6.32 -25.07 16.19
C THR A 27 7.65 -24.94 15.45
N LYS A 28 8.80 -25.06 16.13
CA LYS A 28 10.13 -25.01 15.50
C LYS A 28 10.30 -26.03 14.35
N PRO A 29 9.84 -27.29 14.46
CA PRO A 29 9.86 -28.21 13.33
C PRO A 29 9.01 -27.76 12.13
N GLN A 30 7.84 -27.16 12.38
CA GLN A 30 7.00 -26.61 11.31
C GLN A 30 7.72 -25.44 10.63
N LEU A 31 8.28 -24.50 11.40
CA LEU A 31 9.04 -23.37 10.86
C LEU A 31 10.25 -23.83 10.04
N SER A 32 11.00 -24.85 10.50
CA SER A 32 12.11 -25.42 9.74
C SER A 32 11.65 -25.96 8.37
N ARG A 33 10.53 -26.66 8.33
CA ARG A 33 9.96 -27.16 7.06
C ARG A 33 9.50 -26.04 6.13
N LEU A 34 8.79 -25.04 6.66
CA LEU A 34 8.21 -23.95 5.87
C LEU A 34 9.27 -22.97 5.34
N THR A 35 10.34 -22.75 6.12
CA THR A 35 11.42 -21.81 5.75
C THR A 35 12.56 -22.47 5.00
N GLY A 36 12.71 -23.82 5.08
CA GLY A 36 13.89 -24.53 4.60
C GLY A 36 15.12 -24.35 5.49
N LEU A 37 15.01 -23.63 6.61
CA LEU A 37 16.12 -23.43 7.55
C LEU A 37 16.34 -24.65 8.45
N SER A 38 17.60 -24.89 8.88
CA SER A 38 17.88 -25.94 9.84
C SER A 38 17.19 -25.69 11.20
N VAL A 39 16.82 -26.75 11.92
CA VAL A 39 16.21 -26.63 13.26
C VAL A 39 17.13 -25.84 14.21
N VAL A 40 18.45 -25.96 14.07
CA VAL A 40 19.43 -25.22 14.87
C VAL A 40 19.32 -23.71 14.57
N THR A 41 19.25 -23.34 13.29
CA THR A 41 19.07 -21.95 12.86
C THR A 41 17.75 -21.38 13.38
N VAL A 42 16.64 -22.11 13.18
CA VAL A 42 15.31 -21.71 13.67
C VAL A 42 15.32 -21.54 15.19
N ASN A 43 15.98 -22.45 15.93
CA ASN A 43 16.07 -22.35 17.39
C ASN A 43 16.77 -21.06 17.83
N ALA A 44 17.92 -20.74 17.24
CA ALA A 44 18.67 -19.51 17.56
C ALA A 44 17.86 -18.24 17.26
N LEU A 45 17.19 -18.21 16.10
CA LEU A 45 16.39 -17.05 15.69
C LEU A 45 15.13 -16.88 16.56
N ILE A 46 14.41 -17.96 16.88
CA ILE A 46 13.23 -17.90 17.76
C ILE A 46 13.64 -17.42 19.17
N THR A 47 14.79 -17.85 19.68
CA THR A 47 15.28 -17.37 20.98
C THR A 47 15.50 -15.85 20.95
N GLU A 48 16.17 -15.34 19.92
CA GLU A 48 16.37 -13.89 19.73
C GLU A 48 15.04 -13.13 19.61
N MET A 49 14.07 -13.65 18.85
CA MET A 49 12.75 -13.04 18.69
C MET A 49 11.93 -13.07 19.99
N LEU A 50 12.08 -14.09 20.84
CA LEU A 50 11.49 -14.16 22.17
C LEU A 50 12.07 -13.08 23.09
N GLU A 51 13.40 -12.93 23.11
CA GLU A 51 14.10 -11.91 23.90
C GLU A 51 13.69 -10.49 23.50
N GLN A 52 13.38 -10.27 22.21
CA GLN A 52 12.88 -9.00 21.69
C GLN A 52 11.38 -8.78 21.87
N GLY A 53 10.63 -9.80 22.32
CA GLY A 53 9.17 -9.73 22.43
C GLY A 53 8.40 -9.81 21.11
N GLU A 54 9.08 -10.14 20.00
CA GLU A 54 8.45 -10.31 18.68
C GLU A 54 7.64 -11.60 18.58
N VAL A 55 7.98 -12.58 19.41
CA VAL A 55 7.36 -13.91 19.48
C VAL A 55 7.05 -14.24 20.94
N GLN A 56 6.02 -15.04 21.17
CA GLN A 56 5.65 -15.57 22.48
C GLN A 56 5.45 -17.09 22.45
N GLU A 57 5.65 -17.75 23.59
CA GLU A 57 5.33 -19.16 23.78
C GLU A 57 3.84 -19.34 24.05
N LEU A 58 3.16 -20.21 23.29
CA LEU A 58 1.73 -20.49 23.42
C LEU A 58 1.42 -21.79 24.17
N GLY A 59 2.46 -22.59 24.49
CA GLY A 59 2.32 -23.87 25.18
C GLY A 59 2.66 -25.07 24.29
N MET A 60 2.60 -26.25 24.89
CA MET A 60 2.96 -27.52 24.25
C MET A 60 1.81 -28.04 23.41
N VAL A 61 2.08 -28.45 22.18
CA VAL A 61 1.11 -29.09 21.28
C VAL A 61 1.56 -30.51 20.91
N PRO A 62 0.62 -31.46 20.69
CA PRO A 62 0.97 -32.81 20.25
C PRO A 62 1.74 -32.77 18.93
N SER A 63 2.81 -33.54 18.83
CA SER A 63 3.48 -33.81 17.56
C SER A 63 2.96 -35.13 17.01
N GLY A 64 2.72 -35.25 15.73
CA GLY A 64 2.14 -36.46 15.09
C GLY A 64 2.99 -37.72 15.24
N GLY A 65 3.10 -38.26 16.48
CA GLY A 65 3.82 -39.47 16.81
C GLY A 65 5.13 -39.30 17.59
N GLY A 66 5.49 -38.05 18.04
CA GLY A 66 6.68 -37.75 18.79
C GLY A 66 6.40 -37.02 20.12
N ARG A 67 7.49 -36.56 20.80
CA ARG A 67 7.38 -35.72 22.00
C ARG A 67 6.64 -34.42 21.68
N PRO A 68 5.74 -33.94 22.56
CA PRO A 68 5.09 -32.65 22.39
C PRO A 68 6.08 -31.51 22.09
N SER A 69 5.69 -30.55 21.24
CA SER A 69 6.54 -29.44 20.83
C SER A 69 5.95 -28.13 21.27
N MET A 70 6.79 -27.17 21.71
CA MET A 70 6.38 -25.82 22.03
C MET A 70 5.89 -25.13 20.77
N GLN A 71 4.72 -24.48 20.84
CA GLN A 71 4.16 -23.62 19.80
C GLN A 71 4.48 -22.16 20.12
N TYR A 72 4.88 -21.43 19.10
CA TYR A 72 5.23 -20.02 19.16
C TYR A 72 4.22 -19.20 18.36
N GLY A 73 3.78 -18.06 18.89
CA GLY A 73 2.89 -17.11 18.26
C GLY A 73 3.63 -15.82 17.89
N TYR A 74 3.27 -15.24 16.75
CA TYR A 74 3.77 -13.93 16.35
C TYR A 74 3.03 -12.82 17.12
N CYS A 75 3.77 -11.88 17.71
CA CYS A 75 3.21 -10.75 18.46
C CYS A 75 3.01 -9.58 17.50
N TYR A 76 1.84 -9.47 16.87
CA TYR A 76 1.58 -8.38 15.90
C TYR A 76 1.65 -6.98 16.53
N GLY A 77 1.40 -6.84 17.83
CA GLY A 77 1.61 -5.61 18.58
C GLY A 77 3.06 -5.32 18.98
N TYR A 78 4.03 -6.16 18.57
CA TYR A 78 5.45 -5.96 18.84
C TYR A 78 5.97 -4.60 18.36
N ARG A 79 5.50 -4.17 17.20
CA ARG A 79 5.66 -2.82 16.65
C ARG A 79 4.36 -2.32 16.09
N THR A 80 4.23 -1.01 16.05
CA THR A 80 3.11 -0.33 15.43
C THR A 80 3.61 0.57 14.31
N MET A 81 2.71 0.96 13.42
CA MET A 81 2.99 1.90 12.34
C MET A 81 2.01 3.05 12.43
N VAL A 82 2.50 4.26 12.18
CA VAL A 82 1.66 5.43 11.96
C VAL A 82 1.46 5.57 10.46
N ILE A 83 0.20 5.66 10.05
CA ILE A 83 -0.17 5.90 8.65
C ILE A 83 -0.92 7.23 8.60
N ILE A 84 -0.42 8.16 7.81
CA ILE A 84 -1.05 9.44 7.55
C ILE A 84 -1.40 9.48 6.07
N TYR A 85 -2.68 9.59 5.76
CA TYR A 85 -3.09 9.75 4.38
C TYR A 85 -4.10 10.89 4.26
N GLY A 86 -4.11 11.53 3.11
CA GLY A 86 -4.95 12.68 2.86
C GLY A 86 -5.50 12.69 1.45
N HIS A 87 -6.66 13.29 1.34
CA HIS A 87 -7.32 13.58 0.07
C HIS A 87 -8.07 14.91 0.20
N GLN A 88 -8.53 15.42 -0.92
CA GLN A 88 -9.41 16.59 -0.89
C GLN A 88 -10.87 16.14 -0.83
N LEU A 89 -11.61 16.69 0.14
CA LEU A 89 -13.03 16.48 0.32
C LEU A 89 -13.71 17.85 0.30
N GLU A 90 -14.64 18.08 -0.63
CA GLU A 90 -15.35 19.36 -0.83
C GLU A 90 -14.38 20.56 -0.99
N GLY A 91 -13.26 20.36 -1.69
CA GLY A 91 -12.24 21.39 -1.92
C GLY A 91 -11.39 21.73 -0.70
N ARG A 92 -11.44 20.93 0.36
CA ARG A 92 -10.66 21.09 1.59
C ARG A 92 -9.81 19.85 1.83
N ASN A 93 -8.61 20.04 2.36
CA ASN A 93 -7.73 18.93 2.72
C ASN A 93 -8.32 18.15 3.90
N TYR A 94 -8.54 16.86 3.73
CA TYR A 94 -9.02 15.96 4.77
C TYR A 94 -7.97 14.91 5.07
N ILE A 95 -7.50 14.89 6.31
CA ILE A 95 -6.36 14.07 6.74
C ILE A 95 -6.83 13.00 7.70
N HIS A 96 -6.37 11.79 7.48
CA HIS A 96 -6.51 10.66 8.37
C HIS A 96 -5.15 10.30 8.97
N THR A 97 -5.12 10.08 10.26
CA THR A 97 -3.96 9.51 10.95
C THR A 97 -4.39 8.24 11.67
N LEU A 98 -3.73 7.15 11.39
CA LEU A 98 -4.01 5.84 11.98
C LEU A 98 -2.76 5.33 12.69
N VAL A 99 -2.96 4.63 13.82
CA VAL A 99 -1.96 3.72 14.37
C VAL A 99 -2.46 2.30 14.16
N VAL A 100 -1.64 1.48 13.51
CA VAL A 100 -1.96 0.08 13.22
C VAL A 100 -0.88 -0.85 13.75
N ASP A 101 -1.26 -2.08 14.11
CA ASP A 101 -0.32 -3.15 14.40
C ASP A 101 0.23 -3.78 13.11
N LEU A 102 1.15 -4.75 13.25
CA LEU A 102 1.75 -5.45 12.10
C LEU A 102 0.77 -6.38 11.35
N LYS A 103 -0.45 -6.55 11.85
CA LYS A 103 -1.54 -7.24 11.15
C LYS A 103 -2.46 -6.27 10.39
N GLY A 104 -2.25 -4.97 10.55
CA GLY A 104 -3.10 -3.93 10.01
C GLY A 104 -4.37 -3.66 10.85
N GLN A 105 -4.41 -4.18 12.09
CA GLN A 105 -5.50 -3.86 12.99
C GLN A 105 -5.36 -2.40 13.47
N LYS A 106 -6.41 -1.62 13.31
CA LYS A 106 -6.47 -0.24 13.76
C LYS A 106 -6.52 -0.19 15.30
N LEU A 107 -5.54 0.48 15.88
CA LEU A 107 -5.41 0.70 17.33
C LEU A 107 -5.87 2.09 17.75
N TRP A 108 -5.69 3.08 16.88
CA TRP A 108 -6.08 4.46 17.11
C TRP A 108 -6.33 5.15 15.77
N GLU A 109 -7.17 6.16 15.78
CA GLU A 109 -7.52 6.96 14.61
C GLU A 109 -7.84 8.39 15.00
N ARG A 110 -7.39 9.32 14.18
CA ARG A 110 -7.81 10.71 14.16
C ARG A 110 -8.03 11.14 12.73
N GLN A 111 -9.07 11.92 12.49
CA GLN A 111 -9.36 12.46 11.17
C GLN A 111 -9.89 13.88 11.28
N GLY A 112 -9.70 14.69 10.25
CA GLY A 112 -10.20 16.06 10.24
C GLY A 112 -9.69 16.87 9.07
N TYR A 113 -10.27 18.07 8.94
CA TYR A 113 -9.84 19.03 7.95
C TYR A 113 -8.55 19.75 8.39
N MET A 114 -7.72 20.05 7.42
CA MET A 114 -6.50 20.83 7.56
C MET A 114 -6.47 21.90 6.47
N GLU A 115 -6.47 23.18 6.84
CA GLU A 115 -6.59 24.28 5.86
C GLU A 115 -5.34 24.40 5.00
N GLU A 116 -4.18 24.42 5.64
CA GLU A 116 -2.87 24.47 4.97
C GLU A 116 -2.02 23.29 5.42
N ILE A 117 -1.36 22.66 4.47
CA ILE A 117 -0.44 21.56 4.74
C ILE A 117 0.98 22.03 4.40
N GLY A 118 1.81 22.07 5.41
CA GLY A 118 3.23 22.41 5.34
C GLY A 118 4.07 21.48 6.20
N ALA A 119 5.36 21.73 6.26
CA ALA A 119 6.34 20.82 6.89
C ALA A 119 6.03 20.44 8.34
N GLU A 120 5.39 21.30 9.12
CA GLU A 120 5.10 21.10 10.54
C GLU A 120 3.65 20.67 10.82
N SER A 121 2.81 20.59 9.78
CA SER A 121 1.37 20.35 9.92
C SER A 121 1.03 19.04 10.63
N PHE A 122 1.89 18.04 10.52
CA PHE A 122 1.69 16.72 11.13
C PHE A 122 2.32 16.58 12.52
N ASP A 123 3.12 17.54 12.96
CA ASP A 123 3.91 17.44 14.19
C ASP A 123 3.03 17.23 15.43
N GLY A 124 2.00 18.03 15.62
CA GLY A 124 1.14 17.92 16.79
C GLY A 124 0.44 16.57 16.90
N CYS A 125 0.01 16.00 15.77
CA CYS A 125 -0.61 14.67 15.75
C CYS A 125 0.43 13.56 15.99
N LEU A 126 1.60 13.67 15.39
CA LEU A 126 2.70 12.73 15.61
C LEU A 126 3.20 12.77 17.05
N ASP A 127 3.35 13.95 17.65
CA ASP A 127 3.78 14.11 19.05
C ASP A 127 2.78 13.42 20.01
N GLU A 128 1.46 13.56 19.77
CA GLU A 128 0.42 12.87 20.53
C GLU A 128 0.53 11.34 20.38
N VAL A 129 0.69 10.86 19.15
CA VAL A 129 0.82 9.43 18.88
C VAL A 129 2.07 8.85 19.52
N PHE A 130 3.23 9.53 19.43
CA PHE A 130 4.47 9.07 20.04
C PHE A 130 4.44 9.12 21.57
N ALA A 131 3.64 10.01 22.17
CA ALA A 131 3.40 10.01 23.62
C ALA A 131 2.51 8.84 24.07
N GLY A 132 1.57 8.40 23.21
CA GLY A 132 0.63 7.32 23.51
C GLY A 132 1.13 5.91 23.18
N PHE A 133 2.04 5.77 22.24
CA PHE A 133 2.53 4.49 21.73
C PHE A 133 4.06 4.40 21.79
N GLY A 134 4.59 3.56 22.64
CA GLY A 134 6.05 3.44 22.88
C GLY A 134 6.80 2.55 21.87
N ASN A 135 6.14 1.93 20.92
CA ASN A 135 6.72 0.89 20.05
C ASN A 135 6.52 1.18 18.54
N ILE A 136 6.40 2.45 18.17
CA ILE A 136 6.27 2.88 16.77
C ILE A 136 7.56 2.54 16.03
N GLY A 137 7.44 1.82 14.91
CA GLY A 137 8.56 1.38 14.11
C GLY A 137 8.63 1.98 12.72
N LEU A 138 7.59 2.72 12.30
CA LEU A 138 7.49 3.31 10.97
C LEU A 138 6.44 4.42 10.95
N ILE A 139 6.72 5.49 10.22
CA ILE A 139 5.72 6.47 9.78
C ILE A 139 5.58 6.33 8.27
N ALA A 140 4.34 6.23 7.77
CA ALA A 140 4.04 6.18 6.34
C ALA A 140 3.08 7.29 5.96
N PHE A 141 3.41 8.04 4.93
CA PHE A 141 2.56 9.05 4.31
C PHE A 141 2.00 8.50 2.99
N GLY A 142 0.67 8.62 2.80
CA GLY A 142 -0.04 8.37 1.55
C GLY A 142 -0.73 9.66 1.13
N LEU A 143 -0.05 10.52 0.37
CA LEU A 143 -0.53 11.86 0.05
C LEU A 143 -0.51 12.09 -1.46
N PRO A 144 -1.41 12.96 -1.99
CA PRO A 144 -1.34 13.36 -3.39
C PRO A 144 0.01 14.00 -3.70
N GLY A 145 0.82 13.34 -4.52
CA GLY A 145 2.15 13.81 -4.88
C GLY A 145 3.19 12.71 -4.95
N GLU A 146 4.40 13.10 -5.26
CA GLU A 146 5.54 12.19 -5.45
C GLU A 146 6.72 12.63 -4.60
N ALA A 147 7.49 11.66 -4.12
CA ALA A 147 8.76 11.91 -3.44
C ALA A 147 9.89 11.17 -4.15
N ILE A 148 10.92 11.91 -4.56
CA ILE A 148 12.13 11.37 -5.20
C ILE A 148 13.32 11.72 -4.31
N ASP A 149 14.11 10.72 -3.94
CA ASP A 149 15.29 10.89 -3.07
C ASP A 149 14.98 11.67 -1.77
N ASP A 150 13.86 11.35 -1.12
CA ASP A 150 13.35 11.98 0.10
C ASP A 150 12.86 13.44 -0.07
N VAL A 151 12.78 13.95 -1.30
CA VAL A 151 12.26 15.30 -1.59
C VAL A 151 10.88 15.16 -2.23
N VAL A 152 9.89 15.83 -1.67
CA VAL A 152 8.55 15.94 -2.26
C VAL A 152 8.63 16.89 -3.46
N THR A 153 8.31 16.40 -4.66
CA THR A 153 8.54 17.10 -5.93
C THR A 153 7.27 17.56 -6.62
N ILE A 154 6.23 16.71 -6.63
CA ILE A 154 4.92 17.01 -7.18
C ILE A 154 3.94 16.83 -6.04
N ASN A 155 3.14 17.83 -5.74
CA ASN A 155 2.21 17.74 -4.64
C ASN A 155 1.06 18.73 -4.79
N ASP A 156 -0.17 18.23 -4.71
CA ASP A 156 -1.36 19.08 -4.63
C ASP A 156 -1.40 19.90 -3.32
N PHE A 157 -0.57 19.52 -2.33
CA PHE A 157 -0.34 20.26 -1.11
C PHE A 157 0.93 21.12 -1.26
N SER A 158 0.83 22.23 -1.95
CA SER A 158 1.95 23.10 -2.37
C SER A 158 2.93 23.48 -1.24
N GLY A 159 2.51 23.41 0.02
CA GLY A 159 3.36 23.69 1.19
C GLY A 159 4.36 22.60 1.56
N LEU A 160 4.37 21.45 0.86
CA LEU A 160 5.34 20.35 1.08
C LEU A 160 6.41 20.29 0.00
N GLU A 161 6.22 20.96 -1.13
CA GLU A 161 7.11 20.87 -2.29
C GLU A 161 8.49 21.43 -1.99
N GLY A 162 9.52 20.68 -2.38
CA GLY A 162 10.92 21.09 -2.26
C GLY A 162 11.47 21.20 -0.83
N LEU A 163 10.73 20.75 0.19
CA LEU A 163 11.16 20.80 1.57
C LEU A 163 11.86 19.50 2.01
N ASP A 164 12.77 19.63 2.97
CA ASP A 164 13.36 18.49 3.70
C ASP A 164 12.35 17.88 4.70
N PHE A 165 11.10 17.69 4.25
CA PHE A 165 10.00 17.23 5.10
C PHE A 165 10.25 15.81 5.65
N LEU A 166 10.55 14.86 4.78
CA LEU A 166 10.75 13.46 5.18
C LEU A 166 12.02 13.27 6.04
N PRO A 167 13.18 13.86 5.70
CA PRO A 167 14.35 13.84 6.56
C PRO A 167 14.09 14.47 7.94
N ARG A 168 13.39 15.59 8.01
CA ARG A 168 13.05 16.28 9.26
C ARG A 168 12.20 15.38 10.17
N ILE A 169 11.15 14.75 9.64
CA ILE A 169 10.29 13.82 10.40
C ILE A 169 11.11 12.63 10.90
N ARG A 170 11.97 12.06 10.04
CA ARG A 170 12.85 10.94 10.39
C ARG A 170 13.81 11.31 11.53
N GLU A 171 14.42 12.48 11.48
CA GLU A 171 15.30 12.96 12.53
C GLU A 171 14.55 13.23 13.84
N LYS A 172 13.40 13.91 13.78
CA LYS A 172 12.61 14.26 14.96
C LYS A 172 12.11 13.03 15.71
N TYR A 173 11.62 11.99 15.02
CA TYR A 173 10.98 10.83 15.67
C TYR A 173 11.87 9.59 15.74
N GLY A 174 13.02 9.58 15.09
CA GLY A 174 14.00 8.49 15.18
C GLY A 174 13.55 7.18 14.57
N VAL A 175 12.57 7.19 13.68
CA VAL A 175 12.04 6.01 12.98
C VAL A 175 12.09 6.20 11.46
N PRO A 176 12.12 5.10 10.66
CA PRO A 176 11.96 5.19 9.21
C PRO A 176 10.69 5.93 8.82
N VAL A 177 10.77 6.70 7.73
CA VAL A 177 9.65 7.42 7.13
C VAL A 177 9.53 6.97 5.68
N LEU A 178 8.33 6.61 5.26
CA LEU A 178 7.97 6.30 3.87
C LEU A 178 6.97 7.34 3.35
N PHE A 179 7.07 7.64 2.09
CA PHE A 179 6.10 8.43 1.35
C PHE A 179 5.66 7.62 0.13
N GLU A 180 4.37 7.58 -0.12
CA GLU A 180 3.80 6.97 -1.31
C GLU A 180 2.69 7.88 -1.84
N ASN A 181 2.55 7.93 -3.15
CA ASN A 181 1.41 8.56 -3.79
C ASN A 181 0.11 7.88 -3.34
N ASP A 182 -0.93 8.64 -3.07
CA ASP A 182 -2.21 8.14 -2.56
C ASP A 182 -2.88 7.15 -3.50
N ILE A 183 -2.83 7.39 -4.82
CA ILE A 183 -3.43 6.50 -5.83
C ILE A 183 -2.62 5.20 -5.94
N ASN A 184 -1.29 5.28 -5.93
CA ASN A 184 -0.42 4.12 -5.91
C ASN A 184 -0.67 3.27 -4.66
N ALA A 185 -0.74 3.92 -3.48
CA ALA A 185 -1.04 3.24 -2.21
C ALA A 185 -2.41 2.56 -2.25
N MET A 186 -3.44 3.22 -2.81
CA MET A 186 -4.80 2.69 -2.94
C MET A 186 -4.84 1.49 -3.91
N ALA A 187 -4.22 1.60 -5.08
CA ALA A 187 -4.15 0.52 -6.07
C ALA A 187 -3.40 -0.70 -5.50
N TYR A 188 -2.26 -0.47 -4.82
CA TYR A 188 -1.49 -1.54 -4.20
C TYR A 188 -2.23 -2.18 -3.02
N GLY A 189 -2.90 -1.38 -2.20
CA GLY A 189 -3.73 -1.87 -1.10
C GLY A 189 -4.86 -2.77 -1.59
N TYR A 190 -5.56 -2.37 -2.66
CA TYR A 190 -6.56 -3.21 -3.31
C TYR A 190 -5.95 -4.52 -3.83
N TYR A 191 -4.84 -4.42 -4.57
CA TYR A 191 -4.13 -5.59 -5.09
C TYR A 191 -3.79 -6.59 -3.98
N ARG A 192 -3.19 -6.13 -2.89
CA ARG A 192 -2.78 -6.98 -1.77
C ARG A 192 -3.95 -7.63 -1.03
N LYS A 193 -5.10 -6.97 -0.98
CA LYS A 193 -6.27 -7.43 -0.23
C LYS A 193 -7.20 -8.34 -1.05
N HIS A 194 -7.35 -8.06 -2.34
CA HIS A 194 -8.40 -8.66 -3.16
C HIS A 194 -7.88 -9.52 -4.31
N CYS A 195 -6.59 -9.44 -4.66
CA CYS A 195 -6.03 -10.20 -5.76
C CYS A 195 -5.28 -11.45 -5.25
N GLY A 196 -5.55 -12.59 -5.89
CA GLY A 196 -4.79 -13.82 -5.69
C GLY A 196 -3.48 -13.82 -6.49
N MET A 197 -2.74 -14.94 -6.40
CA MET A 197 -1.47 -15.11 -7.11
C MET A 197 -1.60 -15.19 -8.64
N ASP A 198 -2.79 -15.35 -9.15
CA ASP A 198 -3.16 -15.39 -10.58
C ASP A 198 -3.26 -13.99 -11.20
N VAL A 199 -3.44 -12.95 -10.39
CA VAL A 199 -3.48 -11.55 -10.82
C VAL A 199 -2.09 -10.96 -10.68
N THR A 200 -1.38 -10.78 -11.80
CA THR A 200 -0.02 -10.22 -11.81
C THR A 200 0.02 -8.74 -12.14
N SER A 201 -1.06 -8.21 -12.72
CA SER A 201 -1.13 -6.81 -13.14
C SER A 201 -2.52 -6.21 -12.90
N LEU A 202 -2.52 -4.97 -12.41
CA LEU A 202 -3.72 -4.20 -12.11
C LEU A 202 -3.47 -2.72 -12.45
N VAL A 203 -4.49 -2.05 -12.96
CA VAL A 203 -4.52 -0.59 -13.10
C VAL A 203 -5.66 -0.06 -12.24
N GLY A 204 -5.33 0.70 -11.21
CA GLY A 204 -6.28 1.45 -10.40
C GLY A 204 -6.41 2.87 -10.96
N ILE A 205 -7.61 3.32 -11.27
CA ILE A 205 -7.87 4.66 -11.79
C ILE A 205 -8.73 5.42 -10.79
N TYR A 206 -8.19 6.50 -10.25
CA TYR A 206 -8.96 7.47 -9.49
C TYR A 206 -9.51 8.54 -10.43
N PHE A 207 -10.82 8.65 -10.45
CA PHE A 207 -11.55 9.54 -11.38
C PHE A 207 -12.44 10.49 -10.55
N PRO A 208 -11.86 11.56 -9.98
CA PRO A 208 -12.60 12.52 -9.17
C PRO A 208 -13.35 13.54 -10.03
N ARG A 209 -14.34 14.23 -9.43
CA ARG A 209 -15.08 15.31 -10.12
C ARG A 209 -14.33 16.64 -10.16
N SER A 210 -13.40 16.84 -9.26
CA SER A 210 -12.81 18.18 -9.03
C SER A 210 -11.35 18.30 -9.41
N PHE A 211 -10.71 17.20 -9.78
CA PHE A 211 -9.29 17.12 -10.11
C PHE A 211 -9.07 16.29 -11.36
N LEU A 212 -7.88 16.39 -11.91
CA LEU A 212 -7.44 15.48 -12.97
C LEU A 212 -7.38 14.05 -12.43
N PRO A 213 -7.78 13.07 -13.23
CA PRO A 213 -7.65 11.67 -12.81
C PRO A 213 -6.19 11.24 -12.75
N GLY A 214 -5.94 10.22 -11.93
CA GLY A 214 -4.65 9.58 -11.83
C GLY A 214 -4.77 8.06 -11.87
N ALA A 215 -3.68 7.35 -12.15
CA ALA A 215 -3.67 5.90 -12.17
C ALA A 215 -2.49 5.32 -11.40
N GLY A 216 -2.75 4.30 -10.56
CA GLY A 216 -1.73 3.46 -9.95
C GLY A 216 -1.56 2.16 -10.74
N LEU A 217 -0.34 1.85 -11.15
CA LEU A 217 -0.04 0.68 -11.96
C LEU A 217 0.66 -0.37 -11.12
N ILE A 218 0.09 -1.56 -11.05
CA ILE A 218 0.72 -2.73 -10.44
C ILE A 218 1.14 -3.68 -11.57
N LEU A 219 2.43 -3.92 -11.71
CA LEU A 219 3.01 -4.83 -12.68
C LEU A 219 3.87 -5.87 -11.95
N ASP A 220 3.69 -7.13 -12.26
CA ASP A 220 4.37 -8.25 -11.60
C ASP A 220 4.29 -8.18 -10.06
N GLY A 221 3.14 -7.72 -9.55
CA GLY A 221 2.88 -7.62 -8.12
C GLY A 221 3.54 -6.46 -7.39
N SER A 222 4.12 -5.50 -8.12
CA SER A 222 4.79 -4.33 -7.59
C SER A 222 4.26 -3.05 -8.23
N ILE A 223 4.33 -1.93 -7.50
CA ILE A 223 4.01 -0.62 -8.06
C ILE A 223 5.01 -0.30 -9.17
N TYR A 224 4.51 0.16 -10.31
CA TYR A 224 5.30 0.62 -11.42
C TYR A 224 5.32 2.14 -11.46
N TYR A 225 6.44 2.72 -11.10
CA TYR A 225 6.63 4.17 -11.05
C TYR A 225 6.98 4.82 -12.40
N GLY A 226 7.51 4.03 -13.34
CA GLY A 226 8.04 4.58 -14.59
C GLY A 226 9.32 5.39 -14.38
N ASN A 227 9.67 6.20 -15.38
CA ASN A 227 10.78 7.13 -15.26
C ASN A 227 10.34 8.36 -14.45
N SER A 228 11.16 8.78 -13.50
CA SER A 228 10.89 9.95 -12.63
C SER A 228 9.52 9.92 -11.94
N HIS A 229 9.02 8.72 -11.64
CA HIS A 229 7.71 8.49 -11.01
C HIS A 229 6.51 9.06 -11.80
N PHE A 230 6.64 9.18 -13.12
CA PHE A 230 5.62 9.79 -13.98
C PHE A 230 4.56 8.80 -14.47
N ALA A 231 4.65 7.52 -14.12
CA ALA A 231 3.67 6.53 -14.54
C ALA A 231 2.33 6.75 -13.83
N GLY A 232 1.26 6.91 -14.60
CA GLY A 232 -0.07 7.11 -14.04
C GLY A 232 -0.57 8.56 -14.04
N GLU A 233 0.30 9.52 -14.40
CA GLU A 233 -0.10 10.91 -14.62
C GLU A 233 -1.00 11.01 -15.88
N MET A 234 -2.27 11.25 -15.65
CA MET A 234 -3.28 11.18 -16.71
C MET A 234 -3.72 12.53 -17.25
N GLY A 235 -3.24 13.62 -16.64
CA GLY A 235 -3.61 14.98 -17.07
C GLY A 235 -3.27 15.31 -18.52
N ASP A 236 -2.15 14.77 -19.02
CA ASP A 236 -1.65 15.01 -20.37
C ASP A 236 -2.03 13.91 -21.37
N VAL A 237 -2.82 12.90 -20.95
CA VAL A 237 -3.27 11.84 -21.86
C VAL A 237 -4.31 12.40 -22.83
N TYR A 238 -4.15 12.08 -24.12
CA TYR A 238 -5.19 12.44 -25.09
C TYR A 238 -6.51 11.73 -24.79
N VAL A 239 -7.56 12.50 -24.63
CA VAL A 239 -8.92 12.05 -24.30
C VAL A 239 -9.94 12.63 -25.27
N PRO A 240 -11.11 11.96 -25.45
CA PRO A 240 -12.14 12.41 -26.39
C PRO A 240 -12.71 13.79 -26.08
N VAL A 241 -12.86 14.11 -24.80
CA VAL A 241 -13.33 15.43 -24.32
C VAL A 241 -12.21 16.02 -23.46
N PRO A 242 -11.74 17.25 -23.71
CA PRO A 242 -10.76 17.90 -22.82
C PRO A 242 -11.22 17.89 -21.37
N TRP A 243 -10.30 17.73 -20.42
CA TRP A 243 -10.66 17.59 -19.01
C TRP A 243 -11.44 18.78 -18.46
N GLU A 244 -11.11 19.98 -18.90
CA GLU A 244 -11.76 21.24 -18.54
C GLU A 244 -13.17 21.40 -19.14
N GLU A 245 -13.52 20.62 -20.16
CA GLU A 245 -14.83 20.64 -20.84
C GLU A 245 -15.71 19.46 -20.44
N LEU A 246 -15.19 18.51 -19.64
CA LEU A 246 -15.91 17.30 -19.25
C LEU A 246 -17.03 17.61 -18.26
N ASP A 247 -18.27 17.28 -18.64
CA ASP A 247 -19.40 17.30 -17.71
C ASP A 247 -19.46 15.98 -16.92
N TYR A 248 -18.99 16.02 -15.68
CA TYR A 248 -18.98 14.86 -14.76
C TYR A 248 -20.38 14.41 -14.29
N TYR A 249 -21.42 15.18 -14.59
CA TYR A 249 -22.82 14.81 -14.32
C TYR A 249 -23.50 14.16 -15.54
N GLU A 250 -22.88 14.23 -16.71
CA GLU A 250 -23.34 13.58 -17.94
C GLU A 250 -22.67 12.19 -18.07
N GLU A 251 -23.38 11.13 -17.65
CA GLU A 251 -22.86 9.76 -17.64
C GLU A 251 -22.25 9.33 -18.97
N SER A 252 -22.84 9.75 -20.10
CA SER A 252 -22.35 9.37 -21.42
C SER A 252 -20.97 9.95 -21.73
N GLN A 253 -20.67 11.16 -21.27
CA GLN A 253 -19.35 11.77 -21.44
C GLN A 253 -18.32 11.08 -20.54
N VAL A 254 -18.68 10.83 -19.28
CA VAL A 254 -17.81 10.10 -18.33
C VAL A 254 -17.46 8.71 -18.87
N LEU A 255 -18.45 7.97 -19.37
CA LEU A 255 -18.19 6.65 -19.96
C LEU A 255 -17.29 6.75 -21.19
N CYS A 256 -17.50 7.73 -22.07
CA CYS A 256 -16.67 7.93 -23.26
C CYS A 256 -15.19 8.16 -22.87
N GLN A 257 -14.94 8.95 -21.82
CA GLN A 257 -13.58 9.18 -21.29
C GLN A 257 -12.98 7.88 -20.74
N LEU A 258 -13.68 7.19 -19.85
CA LEU A 258 -13.22 5.95 -19.26
C LEU A 258 -13.01 4.85 -20.31
N GLU A 259 -13.88 4.74 -21.33
CA GLU A 259 -13.72 3.82 -22.45
C GLU A 259 -12.41 4.06 -23.21
N ALA A 260 -12.05 5.32 -23.47
CA ALA A 260 -10.80 5.68 -24.11
C ALA A 260 -9.58 5.36 -23.26
N LEU A 261 -9.64 5.69 -21.96
CA LEU A 261 -8.56 5.41 -21.01
C LEU A 261 -8.34 3.91 -20.83
N LEU A 262 -9.39 3.14 -20.55
CA LEU A 262 -9.29 1.69 -20.36
C LEU A 262 -8.77 1.01 -21.63
N ALA A 263 -9.25 1.40 -22.81
CA ALA A 263 -8.75 0.86 -24.08
C ALA A 263 -7.26 1.18 -24.28
N THR A 264 -6.82 2.36 -23.91
CA THR A 264 -5.41 2.77 -23.98
C THR A 264 -4.55 1.91 -23.05
N PHE A 265 -4.90 1.82 -21.78
CA PHE A 265 -4.19 0.97 -20.83
C PHE A 265 -4.23 -0.51 -21.22
N ALA A 266 -5.34 -1.01 -21.73
CA ALA A 266 -5.44 -2.39 -22.20
C ALA A 266 -4.49 -2.68 -23.37
N CYS A 267 -4.25 -1.70 -24.27
CA CYS A 267 -3.32 -1.87 -25.38
C CYS A 267 -1.83 -1.74 -24.95
N ILE A 268 -1.53 -0.95 -23.92
CA ILE A 268 -0.14 -0.65 -23.52
C ILE A 268 0.32 -1.62 -22.40
N VAL A 269 -0.51 -1.81 -21.39
CA VAL A 269 -0.19 -2.55 -20.16
C VAL A 269 -0.77 -3.96 -20.19
N ALA A 270 -1.94 -4.15 -20.84
CA ALA A 270 -2.70 -5.39 -20.84
C ALA A 270 -2.97 -5.94 -19.42
N PRO A 271 -3.55 -5.15 -18.49
CA PRO A 271 -3.72 -5.56 -17.12
C PRO A 271 -4.77 -6.68 -16.99
N SER A 272 -4.63 -7.52 -15.98
CA SER A 272 -5.64 -8.53 -15.64
C SER A 272 -6.92 -7.90 -15.08
N ARG A 273 -6.80 -6.72 -14.45
CA ARG A 273 -7.90 -6.03 -13.77
C ARG A 273 -7.76 -4.51 -13.84
N PHE A 274 -8.89 -3.83 -14.01
CA PHE A 274 -9.06 -2.41 -13.72
C PHE A 274 -9.87 -2.25 -12.44
N VAL A 275 -9.47 -1.31 -11.60
CA VAL A 275 -10.23 -0.88 -10.43
C VAL A 275 -10.47 0.62 -10.54
N LEU A 276 -11.72 1.01 -10.53
CA LEU A 276 -12.14 2.40 -10.69
C LEU A 276 -12.54 2.96 -9.32
N TYR A 277 -12.02 4.13 -8.99
CA TYR A 277 -12.34 4.86 -7.77
C TYR A 277 -12.96 6.20 -8.13
N GLY A 278 -14.10 6.48 -7.56
CA GLY A 278 -14.85 7.73 -7.75
C GLY A 278 -16.23 7.63 -7.10
N ASP A 279 -16.66 8.70 -6.47
CA ASP A 279 -17.89 8.76 -5.67
C ASP A 279 -19.19 8.61 -6.48
N PHE A 280 -19.11 8.75 -7.80
CA PHE A 280 -20.25 8.68 -8.73
C PHE A 280 -20.19 7.46 -9.66
N LEU A 281 -19.13 6.66 -9.58
CA LEU A 281 -19.00 5.46 -10.40
C LEU A 281 -19.86 4.33 -9.81
N THR A 282 -20.43 3.50 -10.68
CA THR A 282 -21.33 2.42 -10.29
C THR A 282 -20.90 1.09 -10.90
N ASP A 283 -21.34 -0.03 -10.28
CA ASP A 283 -21.13 -1.36 -10.83
C ASP A 283 -21.68 -1.51 -12.25
N GLY A 284 -22.83 -0.86 -12.55
CA GLY A 284 -23.39 -0.86 -13.90
C GLY A 284 -22.50 -0.16 -14.94
N MET A 285 -21.78 0.88 -14.54
CA MET A 285 -20.77 1.51 -15.40
C MET A 285 -19.57 0.58 -15.60
N ALA A 286 -19.10 -0.09 -14.55
CA ALA A 286 -18.01 -1.06 -14.64
C ALA A 286 -18.34 -2.21 -15.62
N GLU A 287 -19.54 -2.79 -15.54
CA GLU A 287 -19.99 -3.83 -16.47
C GLU A 287 -20.02 -3.35 -17.94
N ARG A 288 -20.48 -2.13 -18.18
CA ARG A 288 -20.49 -1.51 -19.53
C ARG A 288 -19.09 -1.30 -20.07
N LEU A 289 -18.17 -0.82 -19.23
CA LEU A 289 -16.77 -0.59 -19.57
C LEU A 289 -16.04 -1.89 -19.86
N GLU A 290 -16.26 -2.93 -19.07
CA GLU A 290 -15.72 -4.27 -19.30
C GLU A 290 -16.16 -4.83 -20.66
N GLN A 291 -17.46 -4.76 -20.94
CA GLN A 291 -18.03 -5.18 -22.23
C GLN A 291 -17.47 -4.37 -23.39
N TYR A 292 -17.27 -3.05 -23.22
CA TYR A 292 -16.68 -2.20 -24.25
C TYR A 292 -15.24 -2.62 -24.56
N VAL A 293 -14.38 -2.74 -23.55
CA VAL A 293 -12.98 -3.13 -23.73
C VAL A 293 -12.87 -4.51 -24.39
N CYS A 294 -13.64 -5.49 -23.92
CA CYS A 294 -13.66 -6.84 -24.47
C CYS A 294 -14.10 -6.84 -25.97
N ARG A 295 -15.13 -6.06 -26.32
CA ARG A 295 -15.58 -5.94 -27.72
C ARG A 295 -14.59 -5.20 -28.60
N ARG A 296 -14.04 -4.09 -28.10
CA ARG A 296 -13.08 -3.24 -28.81
C ARG A 296 -11.83 -4.01 -29.20
N LEU A 297 -11.36 -4.89 -28.33
CA LEU A 297 -10.15 -5.70 -28.55
C LEU A 297 -10.47 -7.08 -29.16
N SER A 298 -11.61 -7.19 -29.84
CA SER A 298 -12.01 -8.36 -30.64
C SER A 298 -12.08 -9.68 -29.87
N GLY A 299 -12.37 -9.62 -28.56
CA GLY A 299 -12.45 -10.79 -27.66
C GLY A 299 -11.11 -11.51 -27.42
N LYS A 300 -10.00 -10.97 -27.92
CA LYS A 300 -8.65 -11.52 -27.68
C LYS A 300 -8.11 -11.16 -26.29
N PHE A 301 -8.65 -10.15 -25.68
CA PHE A 301 -8.28 -9.67 -24.37
C PHE A 301 -9.50 -9.72 -23.44
N ARG A 302 -9.31 -10.29 -22.28
CA ARG A 302 -10.31 -10.29 -21.20
C ARG A 302 -9.74 -9.61 -19.99
N VAL A 303 -10.51 -8.72 -19.43
CA VAL A 303 -10.15 -7.95 -18.24
C VAL A 303 -11.38 -7.88 -17.34
N GLN A 304 -11.19 -7.81 -16.06
CA GLN A 304 -12.25 -7.46 -15.10
C GLN A 304 -12.20 -5.97 -14.81
N VAL A 305 -13.37 -5.34 -14.72
CA VAL A 305 -13.52 -3.94 -14.33
C VAL A 305 -14.40 -3.88 -13.09
N GLU A 306 -13.88 -3.30 -12.02
CA GLU A 306 -14.57 -3.19 -10.73
C GLU A 306 -14.57 -1.73 -10.25
N VAL A 307 -15.58 -1.35 -9.47
CA VAL A 307 -15.66 -0.08 -8.74
C VAL A 307 -15.38 -0.38 -7.26
N SER A 308 -14.57 0.47 -6.61
CA SER A 308 -14.19 0.27 -5.21
C SER A 308 -14.38 1.55 -4.38
#